data_7e90276315455fd062c3a3bd00bade9d
#
_entry.id   7e90276315455fd062c3a3bd00bade9d
#
_cell.length_a   1.000
_cell.length_b   1.000
_cell.length_c   1.000
_cell.angle_alpha   90.00
_cell.angle_beta   90.00
_cell.angle_gamma   90.00
#
_symmetry.space_group_name_H-M   'P 1'
#
loop_
_entity.id
_entity.type
_entity.pdbx_description
1 polymer ?
#
loop_
_entity_poly.entity_id
_entity_poly.type
_entity_poly.pdbx_seq_one_letter_code
_entity_poly.pdbx_strand_id
1 'polypeptide(L)'
;MKLPSLAAKEGDELQRRSYPDAGGGFQAAGYEYVRSLAMAEHGARVGEEAVALLSAPQCPPGVTTIILDPSQLYMQVHESCGHPSELDRAFGTEASYAGTSFLTTDKLETGFRYGSDLITIVADATAAGGLGTFGWDDEGVAAQAVPLVRDGIFSGYLSSRETAPRIGRRSGGAMRADGWNRIPLIRMTNVSLMPVPGMNLDEIVADTDDGLYLASNRSWSIDDRRLNFQFATEIAWEVKGGKLGRMLKNPTYAGITPEFWRSCDAIGDERSWRMLGTPNCGKGEPGQVGHVGHGVSGARFRGVQVGVRGT
;
A
#
# COMPACT_ATOMS: atom_id res chain seq x y z
N MET A 1 11.14 -11.76 -7.76
CA MET A 1 11.33 -11.95 -9.21
C MET A 1 10.71 -10.76 -9.93
N LYS A 2 11.48 -10.07 -10.76
CA LYS A 2 10.96 -8.93 -11.53
C LYS A 2 10.42 -9.48 -12.85
N LEU A 3 9.12 -9.33 -13.07
CA LEU A 3 8.45 -9.77 -14.28
C LEU A 3 8.53 -8.73 -15.39
N PRO A 4 8.41 -9.11 -16.68
CA PRO A 4 8.45 -8.16 -17.75
C PRO A 4 7.28 -7.18 -17.64
N SER A 5 7.59 -5.90 -17.67
CA SER A 5 6.62 -4.88 -18.05
C SER A 5 6.52 -4.89 -19.56
N LEU A 6 5.31 -4.96 -20.10
CA LEU A 6 5.08 -4.79 -21.52
C LEU A 6 4.83 -3.30 -21.79
N ALA A 7 5.52 -2.78 -22.80
CA ALA A 7 5.38 -1.39 -23.21
C ALA A 7 4.91 -1.33 -24.67
N ALA A 8 3.90 -0.50 -24.92
CA ALA A 8 3.42 -0.17 -26.25
C ALA A 8 3.77 1.28 -26.57
N LYS A 9 4.19 1.56 -27.80
CA LYS A 9 4.56 2.90 -28.25
C LYS A 9 3.96 3.21 -29.63
N GLU A 10 3.40 4.40 -29.76
CA GLU A 10 2.93 4.97 -31.03
C GLU A 10 3.27 6.46 -31.05
N GLY A 11 4.11 6.88 -32.01
CA GLY A 11 4.67 8.24 -32.03
C GLY A 11 5.43 8.55 -30.73
N ASP A 12 5.00 9.60 -30.02
CA ASP A 12 5.57 10.00 -28.71
C ASP A 12 4.81 9.42 -27.52
N GLU A 13 3.69 8.75 -27.75
CA GLU A 13 2.91 8.09 -26.68
C GLU A 13 3.57 6.78 -26.29
N LEU A 14 3.77 6.58 -24.98
CA LEU A 14 4.31 5.34 -24.40
C LEU A 14 3.43 4.90 -23.25
N GLN A 15 2.85 3.71 -23.33
CA GLN A 15 2.08 3.11 -22.25
C GLN A 15 2.71 1.80 -21.78
N ARG A 16 2.54 1.50 -20.49
CA ARG A 16 3.11 0.31 -19.86
C ARG A 16 2.03 -0.43 -19.09
N ARG A 17 2.12 -1.75 -19.14
CA ARG A 17 1.37 -2.65 -18.27
C ARG A 17 2.30 -3.69 -17.67
N SER A 18 2.06 -4.03 -16.43
CA SER A 18 2.87 -4.97 -15.65
C SER A 18 1.98 -6.06 -15.01
N TYR A 19 2.58 -7.21 -14.72
CA TYR A 19 1.91 -8.30 -14.03
C TYR A 19 2.91 -9.03 -13.10
N PRO A 20 2.53 -9.38 -11.86
CA PRO A 20 1.25 -9.11 -11.20
C PRO A 20 1.05 -7.64 -10.80
N ASP A 21 2.11 -6.85 -10.70
CA ASP A 21 2.11 -5.40 -10.55
C ASP A 21 3.41 -4.78 -11.11
N ALA A 22 3.54 -3.44 -11.06
CA ALA A 22 4.70 -2.71 -11.60
C ALA A 22 6.03 -3.06 -10.91
N GLY A 23 6.00 -3.46 -9.65
CA GLY A 23 7.17 -3.90 -8.87
C GLY A 23 7.55 -5.35 -9.12
N GLY A 24 6.61 -6.17 -9.55
CA GLY A 24 6.69 -7.63 -9.62
C GLY A 24 6.01 -8.32 -8.45
N GLY A 25 6.06 -9.64 -8.42
CA GLY A 25 5.52 -10.44 -7.31
C GLY A 25 6.63 -10.85 -6.33
N PHE A 26 6.44 -10.60 -5.04
CA PHE A 26 7.41 -10.92 -4.00
C PHE A 26 6.73 -11.53 -2.79
N GLN A 27 7.18 -12.74 -2.42
CA GLN A 27 6.76 -13.44 -1.20
C GLN A 27 7.93 -14.23 -0.62
N ALA A 28 7.88 -14.52 0.67
CA ALA A 28 8.76 -15.49 1.31
C ALA A 28 8.22 -16.90 1.00
N ALA A 29 8.54 -17.42 -0.18
CA ALA A 29 8.05 -18.67 -0.74
C ALA A 29 9.06 -19.25 -1.73
N GLY A 30 8.83 -20.49 -2.15
CA GLY A 30 9.63 -21.16 -3.17
C GLY A 30 9.08 -21.01 -4.59
N TYR A 31 9.45 -21.95 -5.46
CA TYR A 31 9.06 -21.92 -6.89
C TYR A 31 7.55 -22.13 -7.10
N GLU A 32 6.84 -22.69 -6.12
CA GLU A 32 5.38 -22.82 -6.10
C GLU A 32 4.70 -21.45 -6.25
N TYR A 33 5.23 -20.41 -5.63
CA TYR A 33 4.74 -19.04 -5.82
C TYR A 33 4.93 -18.54 -7.27
N VAL A 34 6.09 -18.82 -7.87
CA VAL A 34 6.35 -18.48 -9.27
C VAL A 34 5.34 -19.16 -10.21
N ARG A 35 5.02 -20.44 -9.93
CA ARG A 35 4.01 -21.19 -10.67
C ARG A 35 2.60 -20.60 -10.48
N SER A 36 2.24 -20.22 -9.26
CA SER A 36 0.90 -19.67 -8.96
C SER A 36 0.64 -18.33 -9.66
N LEU A 37 1.68 -17.61 -10.05
CA LEU A 37 1.54 -16.37 -10.83
C LEU A 37 1.07 -16.62 -12.27
N ALA A 38 1.17 -17.85 -12.80
CA ALA A 38 0.70 -18.21 -14.14
C ALA A 38 1.06 -17.20 -15.24
N MET A 39 2.29 -16.69 -15.22
CA MET A 39 2.74 -15.51 -15.99
C MET A 39 2.51 -15.62 -17.49
N ALA A 40 2.70 -16.82 -18.05
CA ALA A 40 2.50 -17.06 -19.48
C ALA A 40 1.04 -16.85 -19.90
N GLU A 41 0.09 -17.19 -19.02
CA GLU A 41 -1.34 -17.07 -19.28
C GLU A 41 -1.81 -15.61 -19.30
N HIS A 42 -1.11 -14.72 -18.57
CA HIS A 42 -1.44 -13.29 -18.50
C HIS A 42 -0.72 -12.44 -19.55
N GLY A 43 0.29 -12.97 -20.24
CA GLY A 43 1.13 -12.21 -21.17
C GLY A 43 0.35 -11.55 -22.30
N ALA A 44 -0.55 -12.29 -22.96
CA ALA A 44 -1.38 -11.77 -24.05
C ALA A 44 -2.28 -10.62 -23.58
N ARG A 45 -3.04 -10.83 -22.50
CA ARG A 45 -3.93 -9.82 -21.90
C ARG A 45 -3.17 -8.53 -21.56
N VAL A 46 -2.04 -8.64 -20.87
CA VAL A 46 -1.22 -7.48 -20.47
C VAL A 46 -0.68 -6.71 -21.66
N GLY A 47 -0.31 -7.43 -22.75
CA GLY A 47 0.10 -6.81 -24.02
C GLY A 47 -1.03 -6.07 -24.71
N GLU A 48 -2.21 -6.67 -24.80
CA GLU A 48 -3.42 -6.06 -25.36
C GLU A 48 -3.84 -4.82 -24.59
N GLU A 49 -3.80 -4.86 -23.25
CA GLU A 49 -4.07 -3.71 -22.39
C GLU A 49 -3.06 -2.56 -22.64
N ALA A 50 -1.76 -2.86 -22.79
CA ALA A 50 -0.74 -1.86 -23.09
C ALA A 50 -0.99 -1.17 -24.44
N VAL A 51 -1.38 -1.91 -25.46
CA VAL A 51 -1.73 -1.38 -26.78
C VAL A 51 -3.02 -0.54 -26.70
N ALA A 52 -4.06 -1.04 -26.03
CA ALA A 52 -5.33 -0.34 -25.87
C ALA A 52 -5.18 1.01 -25.14
N LEU A 53 -4.24 1.10 -24.18
CA LEU A 53 -3.95 2.33 -23.47
C LEU A 53 -3.39 3.44 -24.35
N LEU A 54 -2.75 3.15 -25.51
CA LEU A 54 -2.26 4.18 -26.43
C LEU A 54 -3.40 5.08 -26.92
N SER A 55 -4.55 4.49 -27.26
CA SER A 55 -5.74 5.19 -27.73
C SER A 55 -6.78 5.49 -26.65
N ALA A 56 -6.58 5.00 -25.42
CA ALA A 56 -7.51 5.25 -24.33
C ALA A 56 -7.61 6.74 -23.99
N PRO A 57 -8.79 7.25 -23.58
CA PRO A 57 -8.90 8.61 -23.11
C PRO A 57 -8.13 8.82 -21.81
N GLN A 58 -7.68 10.05 -21.58
CA GLN A 58 -7.09 10.46 -20.32
C GLN A 58 -8.09 10.31 -19.17
N CYS A 59 -7.59 9.92 -18.00
CA CYS A 59 -8.39 9.97 -16.77
C CYS A 59 -8.83 11.42 -16.52
N PRO A 60 -10.14 11.72 -16.50
CA PRO A 60 -10.63 13.08 -16.35
C PRO A 60 -10.36 13.60 -14.92
N PRO A 61 -10.04 14.91 -14.76
CA PRO A 61 -9.92 15.51 -13.44
C PRO A 61 -11.29 15.67 -12.80
N GLY A 62 -11.39 15.41 -11.51
CA GLY A 62 -12.64 15.55 -10.76
C GLY A 62 -12.60 14.95 -9.38
N VAL A 63 -13.76 14.90 -8.74
CA VAL A 63 -13.96 14.22 -7.46
C VAL A 63 -14.94 13.08 -7.72
N THR A 64 -14.54 11.84 -7.39
CA THR A 64 -15.34 10.65 -7.66
C THR A 64 -15.10 9.54 -6.64
N THR A 65 -15.87 8.48 -6.74
CA THR A 65 -15.60 7.22 -6.05
C THR A 65 -14.46 6.48 -6.74
N ILE A 66 -13.52 5.95 -5.97
CA ILE A 66 -12.49 5.05 -6.49
C ILE A 66 -12.52 3.70 -5.79
N ILE A 67 -12.22 2.65 -6.53
CA ILE A 67 -11.94 1.31 -6.02
C ILE A 67 -10.46 1.05 -6.30
N LEU A 68 -9.68 0.77 -5.27
CA LEU A 68 -8.28 0.39 -5.40
C LEU A 68 -8.15 -1.13 -5.43
N ASP A 69 -7.59 -1.64 -6.52
CA ASP A 69 -7.13 -3.02 -6.62
C ASP A 69 -6.02 -3.31 -5.59
N PRO A 70 -5.87 -4.55 -5.08
CA PRO A 70 -4.75 -4.92 -4.22
C PRO A 70 -3.38 -4.47 -4.74
N SER A 71 -3.14 -4.52 -6.07
CA SER A 71 -1.89 -4.10 -6.71
C SER A 71 -1.60 -2.59 -6.64
N GLN A 72 -2.57 -1.77 -6.22
CA GLN A 72 -2.40 -0.36 -5.88
C GLN A 72 -2.52 -0.13 -4.38
N LEU A 73 -3.48 -0.77 -3.72
CA LEU A 73 -3.81 -0.51 -2.31
C LEU A 73 -2.64 -0.84 -1.37
N TYR A 74 -1.82 -1.86 -1.69
CA TYR A 74 -0.68 -2.23 -0.86
C TYR A 74 0.35 -1.08 -0.72
N MET A 75 0.58 -0.31 -1.81
CA MET A 75 1.46 0.86 -1.75
C MET A 75 0.82 2.03 -0.99
N GLN A 76 -0.50 2.18 -1.09
CA GLN A 76 -1.23 3.15 -0.26
C GLN A 76 -1.07 2.84 1.24
N VAL A 77 -1.18 1.55 1.63
CA VAL A 77 -0.93 1.09 3.00
C VAL A 77 0.53 1.32 3.39
N HIS A 78 1.49 0.96 2.52
CA HIS A 78 2.93 1.15 2.75
C HIS A 78 3.25 2.59 3.12
N GLU A 79 2.86 3.54 2.26
CA GLU A 79 3.27 4.94 2.38
C GLU A 79 2.46 5.72 3.41
N SER A 80 1.15 5.49 3.48
CA SER A 80 0.28 6.30 4.35
C SER A 80 0.00 5.68 5.72
N CYS A 81 0.20 4.36 5.91
CA CYS A 81 -0.04 3.69 7.19
C CYS A 81 1.25 3.13 7.80
N GLY A 82 2.11 2.50 7.00
CA GLY A 82 3.34 1.89 7.47
C GLY A 82 4.36 2.93 7.94
N HIS A 83 4.86 3.74 7.03
CA HIS A 83 5.89 4.73 7.36
C HIS A 83 5.51 5.74 8.45
N PRO A 84 4.30 6.33 8.48
CA PRO A 84 3.98 7.28 9.55
C PRO A 84 3.83 6.60 10.92
N SER A 85 3.69 5.28 10.97
CA SER A 85 3.62 4.53 12.23
C SER A 85 4.99 4.10 12.78
N GLU A 86 6.09 4.44 12.15
CA GLU A 86 7.44 4.21 12.66
C GLU A 86 7.75 5.23 13.77
N LEU A 87 7.98 4.76 15.01
CA LEU A 87 8.05 5.63 16.19
C LEU A 87 9.29 6.53 16.22
N ASP A 88 10.41 6.09 15.68
CA ASP A 88 11.61 6.93 15.51
C ASP A 88 11.35 8.11 14.56
N ARG A 89 10.56 7.88 13.51
CA ARG A 89 10.09 8.92 12.60
C ARG A 89 9.18 9.93 13.34
N ALA A 90 8.25 9.44 14.18
CA ALA A 90 7.38 10.31 14.99
C ALA A 90 8.19 11.16 15.98
N PHE A 91 9.31 10.66 16.48
CA PHE A 91 10.25 11.40 17.31
C PHE A 91 11.20 12.34 16.54
N GLY A 92 11.19 12.29 15.22
CA GLY A 92 12.04 13.13 14.36
C GLY A 92 13.47 12.62 14.19
N THR A 93 13.79 11.39 14.61
CA THR A 93 15.14 10.81 14.48
C THR A 93 15.54 10.61 13.00
N GLU A 94 14.57 10.42 12.12
CA GLU A 94 14.75 10.21 10.69
C GLU A 94 14.57 11.49 9.84
N ALA A 95 14.45 12.67 10.47
CA ALA A 95 14.03 13.90 9.79
C ALA A 95 14.95 14.33 8.64
N SER A 96 16.26 14.06 8.75
CA SER A 96 17.25 14.44 7.72
C SER A 96 17.19 13.57 6.45
N TYR A 97 16.73 12.33 6.57
CA TYR A 97 16.73 11.37 5.46
C TYR A 97 15.31 11.02 4.98
N ALA A 98 14.45 10.65 5.92
CA ALA A 98 13.17 10.03 5.60
C ALA A 98 11.95 10.87 6.03
N GLY A 99 12.18 12.08 6.54
CA GLY A 99 11.15 12.96 7.05
C GLY A 99 10.63 12.59 8.44
N THR A 100 9.50 13.16 8.81
CA THR A 100 8.85 12.97 10.10
C THR A 100 7.53 12.21 9.95
N SER A 101 6.62 12.34 10.91
CA SER A 101 5.29 11.75 10.87
C SER A 101 4.23 12.76 11.29
N PHE A 102 3.07 12.72 10.62
CA PHE A 102 1.88 13.41 11.12
C PHE A 102 1.27 12.69 12.34
N LEU A 103 1.57 11.39 12.51
CA LEU A 103 1.17 10.62 13.68
C LEU A 103 2.12 10.90 14.85
N THR A 104 1.95 12.03 15.49
CA THR A 104 2.66 12.43 16.70
C THR A 104 2.10 11.69 17.93
N THR A 105 2.89 11.57 19.01
CA THR A 105 2.55 10.72 20.16
C THR A 105 1.27 11.12 20.88
N ASP A 106 0.93 12.40 20.89
CA ASP A 106 -0.35 12.91 21.40
C ASP A 106 -1.57 12.29 20.73
N LYS A 107 -1.45 11.93 19.45
CA LYS A 107 -2.53 11.26 18.71
C LYS A 107 -2.83 9.85 19.22
N LEU A 108 -1.82 9.17 19.73
CA LEU A 108 -2.01 7.88 20.37
C LEU A 108 -2.78 8.03 21.70
N GLU A 109 -2.45 9.03 22.48
CA GLU A 109 -3.06 9.31 23.78
C GLU A 109 -4.52 9.76 23.64
N THR A 110 -4.81 10.56 22.61
CA THR A 110 -6.16 11.12 22.37
C THR A 110 -7.11 10.19 21.62
N GLY A 111 -6.65 9.02 21.17
CA GLY A 111 -7.45 8.11 20.35
C GLY A 111 -7.81 8.71 18.99
N PHE A 112 -6.80 9.21 18.27
CA PHE A 112 -6.98 9.87 16.99
C PHE A 112 -7.71 8.99 15.98
N ARG A 113 -8.81 9.50 15.40
CA ARG A 113 -9.53 8.83 14.31
C ARG A 113 -8.74 8.93 13.02
N TYR A 114 -8.12 7.82 12.69
CA TYR A 114 -7.30 7.66 11.50
C TYR A 114 -8.13 7.39 10.24
N GLY A 115 -9.12 6.51 10.34
CA GLY A 115 -9.95 6.06 9.23
C GLY A 115 -11.42 5.86 9.60
N SER A 116 -12.20 5.28 8.68
CA SER A 116 -13.55 4.79 8.99
C SER A 116 -13.49 3.61 9.96
N ASP A 117 -14.62 3.21 10.53
CA ASP A 117 -14.71 2.08 11.46
C ASP A 117 -14.31 0.73 10.82
N LEU A 118 -14.28 0.66 9.48
CA LEU A 118 -13.82 -0.53 8.74
C LEU A 118 -12.29 -0.69 8.78
N ILE A 119 -11.54 0.37 9.10
CA ILE A 119 -10.09 0.37 8.98
C ILE A 119 -9.45 -0.28 10.20
N THR A 120 -8.94 -1.50 10.00
CA THR A 120 -8.05 -2.17 10.93
C THR A 120 -6.75 -2.50 10.22
N ILE A 121 -5.63 -1.96 10.73
CA ILE A 121 -4.28 -2.14 10.17
C ILE A 121 -3.39 -2.78 11.22
N VAL A 122 -2.77 -3.88 10.85
CA VAL A 122 -1.89 -4.66 11.73
C VAL A 122 -0.51 -4.80 11.12
N ALA A 123 0.52 -4.57 11.91
CA ALA A 123 1.89 -4.92 11.60
C ALA A 123 2.18 -6.30 12.18
N ASP A 124 2.19 -7.34 11.35
CA ASP A 124 2.32 -8.74 11.77
C ASP A 124 3.63 -9.35 11.26
N ALA A 125 4.58 -9.52 12.19
CA ALA A 125 5.86 -10.18 11.91
C ALA A 125 5.74 -11.71 11.82
N THR A 126 4.56 -12.30 12.07
CA THR A 126 4.30 -13.74 12.02
C THR A 126 3.54 -14.21 10.78
N ALA A 127 3.05 -13.25 9.96
CA ALA A 127 2.20 -13.53 8.80
C ALA A 127 2.92 -14.40 7.76
N ALA A 128 2.35 -15.55 7.43
CA ALA A 128 2.94 -16.49 6.47
C ALA A 128 3.09 -15.86 5.07
N GLY A 129 4.22 -16.12 4.41
CA GLY A 129 4.52 -15.64 3.06
C GLY A 129 4.91 -14.16 2.97
N GLY A 130 4.83 -13.40 4.04
CA GLY A 130 5.25 -12.01 4.07
C GLY A 130 6.77 -11.84 4.09
N LEU A 131 7.30 -10.85 3.37
CA LEU A 131 8.74 -10.54 3.35
C LEU A 131 9.25 -9.96 4.69
N GLY A 132 8.34 -9.46 5.52
CA GLY A 132 8.62 -8.94 6.86
C GLY A 132 8.42 -9.95 7.97
N THR A 133 8.39 -11.25 7.67
CA THR A 133 8.19 -12.33 8.64
C THR A 133 9.52 -12.84 9.18
N PHE A 134 9.61 -12.98 10.49
CA PHE A 134 10.80 -13.48 11.21
C PHE A 134 10.40 -14.10 12.55
N GLY A 135 11.33 -14.76 13.25
CA GLY A 135 11.10 -15.29 14.60
C GLY A 135 11.39 -14.26 15.70
N TRP A 136 12.45 -13.51 15.55
CA TRP A 136 12.88 -12.42 16.46
C TRP A 136 13.43 -11.27 15.62
N ASP A 137 13.20 -10.04 16.08
CA ASP A 137 13.87 -8.88 15.50
C ASP A 137 15.34 -8.80 15.90
N ASP A 138 16.08 -7.82 15.35
CA ASP A 138 17.54 -7.70 15.61
C ASP A 138 17.88 -7.13 16.99
N GLU A 139 16.87 -6.86 17.84
CA GLU A 139 17.00 -6.61 19.29
C GLU A 139 16.64 -7.83 20.15
N GLY A 140 16.31 -8.98 19.54
CA GLY A 140 15.88 -10.20 20.21
C GLY A 140 14.46 -10.15 20.76
N VAL A 141 13.62 -9.28 20.24
CA VAL A 141 12.18 -9.24 20.56
C VAL A 141 11.45 -10.23 19.68
N ALA A 142 10.65 -11.11 20.29
CA ALA A 142 9.88 -12.12 19.56
C ALA A 142 8.88 -11.46 18.58
N ALA A 143 8.74 -12.07 17.41
CA ALA A 143 7.78 -11.67 16.40
C ALA A 143 6.35 -11.66 16.97
N GLN A 144 5.58 -10.65 16.63
CA GLN A 144 4.23 -10.47 17.11
C GLN A 144 3.38 -9.67 16.12
N ALA A 145 2.08 -9.68 16.31
CA ALA A 145 1.13 -8.82 15.60
C ALA A 145 0.84 -7.58 16.44
N VAL A 146 1.14 -6.40 15.90
CA VAL A 146 0.96 -5.09 16.54
C VAL A 146 -0.14 -4.32 15.83
N PRO A 147 -1.30 -4.03 16.46
CA PRO A 147 -2.32 -3.16 15.89
C PRO A 147 -1.78 -1.72 15.76
N LEU A 148 -1.76 -1.19 14.53
CA LEU A 148 -1.44 0.21 14.24
C LEU A 148 -2.71 1.07 14.23
N VAL A 149 -3.77 0.55 13.63
CA VAL A 149 -5.11 1.13 13.65
C VAL A 149 -6.10 0.02 13.96
N ARG A 150 -7.06 0.27 14.84
CA ARG A 150 -8.14 -0.65 15.18
C ARG A 150 -9.47 0.09 15.08
N ASP A 151 -10.39 -0.43 14.25
CA ASP A 151 -11.72 0.13 14.06
C ASP A 151 -11.68 1.66 13.80
N GLY A 152 -10.75 2.06 12.93
CA GLY A 152 -10.50 3.45 12.55
C GLY A 152 -9.72 4.29 13.55
N ILE A 153 -9.38 3.76 14.73
CA ILE A 153 -8.66 4.51 15.78
C ILE A 153 -7.17 4.15 15.75
N PHE A 154 -6.31 5.17 15.71
CA PHE A 154 -4.86 4.99 15.83
C PHE A 154 -4.50 4.36 17.17
N SER A 155 -3.82 3.21 17.16
CA SER A 155 -3.68 2.33 18.32
C SER A 155 -2.25 1.99 18.68
N GLY A 156 -1.27 2.22 17.78
CA GLY A 156 0.11 1.82 18.06
C GLY A 156 1.12 2.23 17.00
N TYR A 157 2.38 1.94 17.32
CA TYR A 157 3.54 2.20 16.47
C TYR A 157 4.36 0.94 16.25
N LEU A 158 5.08 0.89 15.13
CA LEU A 158 6.29 0.11 14.97
C LEU A 158 7.37 0.69 15.89
N SER A 159 7.95 -0.10 16.78
CA SER A 159 8.78 0.41 17.86
C SER A 159 9.95 -0.51 18.19
N SER A 160 10.94 0.04 18.87
CA SER A 160 12.14 -0.62 19.39
C SER A 160 12.11 -0.72 20.92
N ARG A 161 13.09 -1.43 21.50
CA ARG A 161 13.32 -1.45 22.96
C ARG A 161 13.71 -0.09 23.51
N GLU A 162 14.30 0.77 22.68
CA GLU A 162 14.64 2.15 23.04
C GLU A 162 13.44 3.08 22.98
N THR A 163 12.65 3.00 21.91
CA THR A 163 11.59 3.99 21.67
C THR A 163 10.27 3.68 22.40
N ALA A 164 9.89 2.41 22.54
CA ALA A 164 8.62 2.02 23.15
C ALA A 164 8.45 2.49 24.62
N PRO A 165 9.48 2.42 25.49
CA PRO A 165 9.36 2.94 26.86
C PRO A 165 9.05 4.43 26.95
N ARG A 166 9.45 5.23 25.93
CA ARG A 166 9.18 6.68 25.88
C ARG A 166 7.70 7.02 25.73
N ILE A 167 6.89 6.03 25.31
CA ILE A 167 5.42 6.12 25.24
C ILE A 167 4.73 5.15 26.22
N GLY A 168 5.45 4.66 27.24
CA GLY A 168 4.92 3.77 28.27
C GLY A 168 4.54 2.35 27.77
N ARG A 169 5.17 1.87 26.69
CA ARG A 169 4.86 0.57 26.07
C ARG A 169 6.09 -0.35 26.02
N ARG A 170 5.87 -1.62 25.70
CA ARG A 170 6.92 -2.58 25.33
C ARG A 170 7.16 -2.54 23.84
N SER A 171 8.38 -2.91 23.40
CA SER A 171 8.74 -3.02 22.00
C SER A 171 7.77 -3.93 21.23
N GLY A 172 7.36 -3.47 20.05
CA GLY A 172 6.57 -4.23 19.10
C GLY A 172 7.39 -5.23 18.26
N GLY A 173 8.73 -5.26 18.43
CA GLY A 173 9.61 -6.15 17.66
C GLY A 173 9.72 -5.71 16.21
N ALA A 174 10.18 -4.47 15.97
CA ALA A 174 10.27 -3.91 14.63
C ALA A 174 11.70 -3.49 14.23
N MET A 175 12.72 -3.84 15.02
CA MET A 175 14.11 -3.51 14.72
C MET A 175 14.70 -4.48 13.72
N ARG A 176 15.12 -3.96 12.55
CA ARG A 176 15.65 -4.78 11.47
C ARG A 176 16.82 -4.07 10.78
N ALA A 177 17.90 -4.80 10.53
CA ALA A 177 19.03 -4.38 9.72
C ALA A 177 18.99 -5.05 8.35
N ASP A 178 19.57 -4.43 7.33
CA ASP A 178 19.70 -5.05 6.00
C ASP A 178 20.94 -5.97 5.88
N GLY A 179 21.72 -6.10 6.95
CA GLY A 179 22.90 -6.97 7.02
C GLY A 179 23.49 -7.08 8.42
N TRP A 180 24.23 -8.15 8.67
CA TRP A 180 24.85 -8.45 9.97
C TRP A 180 25.82 -7.35 10.47
N ASN A 181 26.32 -6.52 9.57
CA ASN A 181 27.26 -5.43 9.84
C ASN A 181 26.58 -4.04 9.89
N ARG A 182 25.25 -4.01 10.01
CA ARG A 182 24.46 -2.78 10.03
C ARG A 182 23.79 -2.59 11.39
N ILE A 183 23.59 -1.34 11.77
CA ILE A 183 22.81 -0.99 12.96
C ILE A 183 21.33 -1.16 12.63
N PRO A 184 20.55 -1.91 13.43
CA PRO A 184 19.11 -2.05 13.19
C PRO A 184 18.39 -0.71 13.27
N LEU A 185 17.37 -0.56 12.46
CA LEU A 185 16.41 0.56 12.46
C LEU A 185 15.00 0.04 12.68
N ILE A 186 14.11 0.89 13.16
CA ILE A 186 12.66 0.56 13.16
C ILE A 186 12.21 0.44 11.69
N ARG A 187 11.67 -0.73 11.33
CA ARG A 187 11.22 -1.03 9.97
C ARG A 187 9.83 -1.64 10.01
N MET A 188 9.09 -1.44 8.94
CA MET A 188 7.86 -2.22 8.74
C MET A 188 8.16 -3.72 8.77
N THR A 189 7.23 -4.47 9.35
CA THR A 189 7.11 -5.92 9.22
C THR A 189 6.17 -6.23 8.05
N ASN A 190 5.11 -7.01 8.23
CA ASN A 190 4.03 -7.08 7.25
C ASN A 190 2.89 -6.17 7.72
N VAL A 191 2.77 -4.99 7.12
CA VAL A 191 1.72 -4.02 7.48
C VAL A 191 0.54 -4.23 6.56
N SER A 192 -0.56 -4.75 7.12
CA SER A 192 -1.70 -5.23 6.37
C SER A 192 -2.99 -4.51 6.74
N LEU A 193 -3.82 -4.20 5.74
CA LEU A 193 -5.21 -3.82 5.92
C LEU A 193 -6.03 -5.11 6.05
N MET A 194 -6.68 -5.27 7.20
CA MET A 194 -7.44 -6.49 7.46
C MET A 194 -8.70 -6.56 6.59
N PRO A 195 -9.02 -7.75 6.06
CA PRO A 195 -10.24 -7.96 5.28
C PRO A 195 -11.48 -7.77 6.16
N VAL A 196 -12.56 -7.32 5.54
CA VAL A 196 -13.87 -7.17 6.19
C VAL A 196 -14.84 -8.21 5.64
N PRO A 197 -15.46 -9.07 6.48
CA PRO A 197 -16.41 -10.07 6.00
C PRO A 197 -17.59 -9.44 5.25
N GLY A 198 -17.98 -10.05 4.14
CA GLY A 198 -19.15 -9.64 3.37
C GLY A 198 -18.94 -9.69 1.87
N MET A 199 -18.37 -8.66 1.28
CA MET A 199 -18.16 -8.54 -0.16
C MET A 199 -16.72 -8.88 -0.56
N ASN A 200 -16.54 -9.62 -1.65
CA ASN A 200 -15.26 -9.67 -2.35
C ASN A 200 -15.07 -8.43 -3.25
N LEU A 201 -13.93 -8.30 -3.90
CA LEU A 201 -13.63 -7.14 -4.73
C LEU A 201 -14.57 -6.98 -5.93
N ASP A 202 -14.98 -8.08 -6.57
CA ASP A 202 -15.90 -8.04 -7.71
C ASP A 202 -17.30 -7.62 -7.24
N GLU A 203 -17.72 -8.05 -6.06
CA GLU A 203 -18.99 -7.65 -5.44
C GLU A 203 -18.96 -6.16 -5.05
N ILE A 204 -17.81 -5.61 -4.61
CA ILE A 204 -17.64 -4.16 -4.38
C ILE A 204 -17.78 -3.37 -5.70
N VAL A 205 -17.22 -3.89 -6.78
CA VAL A 205 -17.40 -3.29 -8.12
C VAL A 205 -18.89 -3.32 -8.50
N ALA A 206 -19.56 -4.46 -8.32
CA ALA A 206 -20.97 -4.63 -8.64
C ALA A 206 -21.91 -3.72 -7.81
N ASP A 207 -21.52 -3.40 -6.56
CA ASP A 207 -22.21 -2.47 -5.65
C ASP A 207 -21.85 -0.99 -5.90
N THR A 208 -21.07 -0.68 -6.92
CA THR A 208 -20.64 0.69 -7.23
C THR A 208 -21.30 1.20 -8.49
N ASP A 209 -22.17 2.20 -8.34
CA ASP A 209 -22.97 2.76 -9.43
C ASP A 209 -22.13 3.61 -10.38
N ASP A 210 -21.26 4.45 -9.84
CA ASP A 210 -20.37 5.36 -10.59
C ASP A 210 -19.03 5.52 -9.88
N GLY A 211 -17.94 5.40 -10.64
CA GLY A 211 -16.58 5.57 -10.11
C GLY A 211 -15.49 5.11 -11.06
N LEU A 212 -14.29 4.92 -10.49
CA LEU A 212 -13.12 4.40 -11.19
C LEU A 212 -12.54 3.19 -10.43
N TYR A 213 -12.14 2.17 -11.16
CA TYR A 213 -11.34 1.06 -10.67
C TYR A 213 -9.89 1.30 -11.09
N LEU A 214 -8.95 1.39 -10.13
CA LEU A 214 -7.54 1.71 -10.35
C LEU A 214 -6.66 0.52 -9.98
N ALA A 215 -5.74 0.13 -10.87
CA ALA A 215 -4.88 -1.03 -10.68
C ALA A 215 -3.43 -0.78 -11.10
N SER A 216 -2.51 -1.50 -10.47
CA SER A 216 -1.06 -1.50 -10.67
C SER A 216 -0.42 -0.14 -10.37
N ASN A 217 0.32 -0.07 -9.28
CA ASN A 217 1.05 1.14 -8.93
C ASN A 217 2.02 1.54 -10.05
N ARG A 218 2.06 2.84 -10.40
CA ARG A 218 3.01 3.38 -11.38
C ARG A 218 4.04 4.30 -10.72
N SER A 219 3.58 5.22 -9.90
CA SER A 219 4.42 6.17 -9.19
C SER A 219 3.67 6.80 -8.03
N TRP A 220 4.40 7.41 -7.12
CA TRP A 220 3.82 8.13 -6.00
C TRP A 220 4.70 9.31 -5.58
N SER A 221 4.08 10.27 -4.92
CA SER A 221 4.72 11.34 -4.17
C SER A 221 3.97 11.53 -2.87
N ILE A 222 4.70 11.67 -1.79
CA ILE A 222 4.14 11.88 -0.46
C ILE A 222 5.06 12.84 0.30
N ASP A 223 4.48 13.73 1.10
CA ASP A 223 5.28 14.71 1.86
C ASP A 223 6.08 14.07 3.01
N ASP A 224 7.03 14.83 3.54
CA ASP A 224 7.93 14.35 4.61
C ASP A 224 7.17 13.92 5.87
N ARG A 225 5.98 14.44 6.11
CA ARG A 225 5.11 14.08 7.23
C ARG A 225 4.21 12.89 6.94
N ARG A 226 4.19 12.38 5.71
CA ARG A 226 3.27 11.33 5.24
C ARG A 226 1.78 11.71 5.31
N LEU A 227 1.50 13.00 5.26
CA LEU A 227 0.15 13.56 5.38
C LEU A 227 -0.53 13.77 4.03
N ASN A 228 0.17 14.40 3.08
CA ASN A 228 -0.36 14.67 1.73
C ASN A 228 0.27 13.71 0.73
N PHE A 229 -0.54 13.08 -0.09
CA PHE A 229 -0.06 12.13 -1.08
C PHE A 229 -0.69 12.34 -2.45
N GLN A 230 0.03 11.87 -3.47
CA GLN A 230 -0.47 11.66 -4.82
C GLN A 230 0.07 10.32 -5.34
N PHE A 231 -0.80 9.50 -5.90
CA PHE A 231 -0.46 8.26 -6.57
C PHE A 231 -0.88 8.28 -8.03
N ALA A 232 -0.14 7.54 -8.86
CA ALA A 232 -0.53 7.20 -10.21
C ALA A 232 -0.58 5.67 -10.36
N THR A 233 -1.55 5.19 -11.14
CA THR A 233 -1.64 3.78 -11.52
C THR A 233 -1.35 3.58 -13.00
N GLU A 234 -1.03 2.35 -13.41
CA GLU A 234 -0.80 2.05 -14.83
C GLU A 234 -2.10 2.13 -15.64
N ILE A 235 -3.23 1.83 -15.02
CA ILE A 235 -4.53 1.71 -15.67
C ILE A 235 -5.66 2.07 -14.72
N ALA A 236 -6.74 2.59 -15.28
CA ALA A 236 -8.04 2.62 -14.62
C ALA A 236 -9.15 2.17 -15.59
N TRP A 237 -10.28 1.78 -15.03
CA TRP A 237 -11.52 1.56 -15.76
C TRP A 237 -12.63 2.40 -15.13
N GLU A 238 -13.51 2.92 -15.97
CA GLU A 238 -14.78 3.47 -15.48
C GLU A 238 -15.62 2.35 -14.86
N VAL A 239 -16.27 2.65 -13.75
CA VAL A 239 -17.31 1.80 -13.16
C VAL A 239 -18.65 2.48 -13.42
N LYS A 240 -19.57 1.81 -14.08
CA LYS A 240 -20.91 2.31 -14.37
C LYS A 240 -21.94 1.19 -14.15
N GLY A 241 -22.91 1.44 -13.29
CA GLY A 241 -23.94 0.46 -12.97
C GLY A 241 -23.39 -0.90 -12.55
N GLY A 242 -22.36 -0.90 -11.70
CA GLY A 242 -21.72 -2.11 -11.18
C GLY A 242 -20.85 -2.88 -12.18
N LYS A 243 -20.42 -2.27 -13.29
CA LYS A 243 -19.59 -2.93 -14.32
C LYS A 243 -18.39 -2.11 -14.69
N LEU A 244 -17.26 -2.79 -14.93
CA LEU A 244 -16.09 -2.18 -15.55
C LEU A 244 -16.41 -1.84 -17.02
N GLY A 245 -16.16 -0.58 -17.36
CA GLY A 245 -16.43 -0.03 -18.68
C GLY A 245 -15.16 0.37 -19.41
N ARG A 246 -15.13 1.60 -19.89
CA ARG A 246 -14.04 2.14 -20.70
C ARG A 246 -12.73 2.24 -19.91
N MET A 247 -11.64 1.81 -20.53
CA MET A 247 -10.28 1.97 -20.04
C MET A 247 -9.85 3.42 -20.10
N LEU A 248 -9.06 3.87 -19.09
CA LEU A 248 -8.52 5.22 -18.98
C LEU A 248 -7.00 5.15 -18.79
N LYS A 249 -6.26 6.03 -19.45
CA LYS A 249 -4.81 6.16 -19.31
C LYS A 249 -4.41 7.25 -18.32
N ASN A 250 -3.18 7.12 -17.78
CA ASN A 250 -2.55 8.06 -16.85
C ASN A 250 -3.42 8.44 -15.64
N PRO A 251 -4.10 7.48 -14.99
CA PRO A 251 -4.91 7.79 -13.83
C PRO A 251 -4.04 8.20 -12.65
N THR A 252 -4.47 9.25 -11.95
CA THR A 252 -3.87 9.72 -10.70
C THR A 252 -4.95 9.97 -9.68
N TYR A 253 -4.60 9.87 -8.40
CA TYR A 253 -5.46 10.31 -7.30
C TYR A 253 -4.62 10.92 -6.18
N ALA A 254 -5.20 11.83 -5.43
CA ALA A 254 -4.52 12.57 -4.38
C ALA A 254 -5.44 12.78 -3.17
N GLY A 255 -4.85 13.00 -2.01
CA GLY A 255 -5.60 13.25 -0.79
C GLY A 255 -4.75 13.57 0.42
N ILE A 256 -5.45 13.82 1.52
CA ILE A 256 -4.89 13.94 2.85
C ILE A 256 -5.13 12.62 3.57
N THR A 257 -4.08 12.00 4.09
CA THR A 257 -4.09 10.62 4.60
C THR A 257 -5.29 10.29 5.50
N PRO A 258 -5.58 10.99 6.62
CA PRO A 258 -6.72 10.61 7.45
C PRO A 258 -8.07 10.91 6.80
N GLU A 259 -8.18 11.91 5.95
CA GLU A 259 -9.42 12.18 5.21
C GLU A 259 -9.74 11.07 4.22
N PHE A 260 -8.71 10.64 3.48
CA PHE A 260 -8.81 9.54 2.54
C PHE A 260 -9.24 8.24 3.23
N TRP A 261 -8.58 7.84 4.34
CA TRP A 261 -8.93 6.62 5.04
C TRP A 261 -10.31 6.68 5.72
N ARG A 262 -10.78 7.87 6.11
CA ARG A 262 -12.16 8.08 6.61
C ARG A 262 -13.21 7.93 5.53
N SER A 263 -12.87 8.17 4.28
CA SER A 263 -13.78 8.02 3.15
C SER A 263 -13.97 6.57 2.67
N CYS A 264 -13.24 5.61 3.27
CA CYS A 264 -13.38 4.18 2.97
C CYS A 264 -14.72 3.66 3.47
N ASP A 265 -15.54 3.13 2.56
CA ASP A 265 -16.88 2.59 2.85
C ASP A 265 -17.05 1.10 2.52
N ALA A 266 -16.04 0.48 1.87
CA ALA A 266 -16.02 -0.96 1.62
C ALA A 266 -14.59 -1.48 1.55
N ILE A 267 -14.34 -2.65 2.13
CA ILE A 267 -13.09 -3.40 2.06
C ILE A 267 -13.43 -4.83 1.70
N GLY A 268 -12.69 -5.40 0.75
CA GLY A 268 -12.90 -6.78 0.33
C GLY A 268 -12.62 -7.79 1.44
N ASP A 269 -13.33 -8.91 1.38
CA ASP A 269 -13.14 -10.02 2.30
C ASP A 269 -11.91 -10.89 1.97
N GLU A 270 -11.72 -11.98 2.70
CA GLU A 270 -10.59 -12.88 2.55
C GLU A 270 -10.48 -13.55 1.17
N ARG A 271 -11.59 -13.67 0.42
CA ARG A 271 -11.59 -14.20 -0.96
C ARG A 271 -10.76 -13.35 -1.92
N SER A 272 -10.66 -12.05 -1.65
CA SER A 272 -9.87 -11.09 -2.42
C SER A 272 -8.53 -10.75 -1.78
N TRP A 273 -8.25 -11.25 -0.58
CA TRP A 273 -7.05 -10.90 0.18
C TRP A 273 -5.78 -11.49 -0.44
N ARG A 274 -4.74 -10.68 -0.56
CA ARG A 274 -3.44 -11.09 -1.11
C ARG A 274 -2.30 -10.51 -0.28
N MET A 275 -1.26 -11.32 -0.02
CA MET A 275 0.00 -10.85 0.53
C MET A 275 0.90 -10.38 -0.62
N LEU A 276 1.24 -9.12 -0.64
CA LEU A 276 2.12 -8.47 -1.63
C LEU A 276 3.41 -8.01 -0.95
N GLY A 277 4.52 -8.01 -1.67
CA GLY A 277 5.83 -7.69 -1.11
C GLY A 277 6.45 -6.44 -1.72
N THR A 278 7.11 -5.64 -0.88
CA THR A 278 7.97 -4.53 -1.29
C THR A 278 9.42 -4.89 -0.90
N PRO A 279 10.29 -5.26 -1.88
CA PRO A 279 11.63 -5.75 -1.58
C PRO A 279 12.67 -4.66 -1.39
N ASN A 280 12.34 -3.39 -1.60
CA ASN A 280 13.29 -2.28 -1.70
C ASN A 280 12.86 -1.05 -0.90
N CYS A 281 12.21 -1.24 0.24
CA CYS A 281 11.84 -0.13 1.12
C CYS A 281 13.10 0.47 1.75
N GLY A 282 13.41 1.72 1.39
CA GLY A 282 14.59 2.44 1.88
C GLY A 282 14.32 3.18 3.19
N LYS A 283 15.30 3.21 4.08
CA LYS A 283 15.34 4.05 5.28
C LYS A 283 16.80 4.31 5.65
N GLY A 284 17.11 5.31 6.36
CA GLY A 284 18.47 5.61 6.78
C GLY A 284 18.46 6.63 7.87
N GLU A 285 19.54 7.04 8.40
CA GLU A 285 20.94 7.12 7.94
C GLU A 285 21.86 6.23 8.76
N PRO A 286 22.83 5.55 8.15
CA PRO A 286 23.05 5.43 6.69
C PRO A 286 21.98 4.59 6.01
N GLY A 287 21.76 4.81 4.70
CA GLY A 287 20.71 4.14 3.93
C GLY A 287 20.75 2.62 4.01
N GLN A 288 19.62 2.01 4.29
CA GLN A 288 19.39 0.56 4.40
C GLN A 288 18.11 0.17 3.66
N VAL A 289 18.08 -1.03 3.11
CA VAL A 289 16.93 -1.59 2.41
C VAL A 289 16.21 -2.60 3.31
N GLY A 290 14.89 -2.45 3.48
CA GLY A 290 14.04 -3.44 4.16
C GLY A 290 13.13 -4.16 3.17
N HIS A 291 12.90 -5.43 3.44
CA HIS A 291 11.93 -6.26 2.75
C HIS A 291 10.67 -6.34 3.61
N VAL A 292 9.53 -5.92 3.07
CA VAL A 292 8.28 -5.80 3.83
C VAL A 292 7.10 -6.41 3.07
N GLY A 293 6.09 -6.88 3.79
CA GLY A 293 4.86 -7.43 3.22
C GLY A 293 3.65 -6.54 3.50
N HIS A 294 2.63 -6.68 2.64
CA HIS A 294 1.36 -5.99 2.80
C HIS A 294 0.22 -6.89 2.36
N GLY A 295 -0.61 -7.29 3.31
CA GLY A 295 -1.85 -8.00 3.04
C GLY A 295 -2.99 -7.01 2.79
N VAL A 296 -3.67 -7.13 1.67
CA VAL A 296 -4.79 -6.27 1.30
C VAL A 296 -5.80 -6.99 0.42
N SER A 297 -7.07 -6.58 0.46
CA SER A 297 -8.17 -7.16 -0.35
C SER A 297 -8.67 -6.22 -1.42
N GLY A 298 -8.31 -5.04 -1.57
CA GLY A 298 -8.98 -4.01 -2.36
C GLY A 298 -10.04 -3.28 -1.53
N ALA A 299 -10.24 -1.99 -1.84
CA ALA A 299 -11.15 -1.16 -1.06
C ALA A 299 -11.74 -0.01 -1.90
N ARG A 300 -12.92 0.46 -1.48
CA ARG A 300 -13.62 1.60 -2.09
C ARG A 300 -13.53 2.84 -1.20
N PHE A 301 -13.27 3.98 -1.85
CA PHE A 301 -13.15 5.29 -1.21
C PHE A 301 -14.04 6.30 -1.92
N ARG A 302 -14.76 7.13 -1.16
CA ARG A 302 -15.70 8.12 -1.67
C ARG A 302 -15.10 9.52 -1.74
N GLY A 303 -15.51 10.29 -2.75
CA GLY A 303 -15.17 11.71 -2.82
C GLY A 303 -13.66 11.99 -2.99
N VAL A 304 -12.96 11.14 -3.74
CA VAL A 304 -11.52 11.25 -3.95
C VAL A 304 -11.20 12.12 -5.16
N GLN A 305 -10.23 13.02 -5.01
CA GLN A 305 -9.70 13.83 -6.11
C GLN A 305 -8.91 12.93 -7.08
N VAL A 306 -9.31 12.89 -8.35
CA VAL A 306 -8.65 12.14 -9.42
C VAL A 306 -8.24 13.05 -10.57
N GLY A 307 -7.33 12.54 -11.41
CA GLY A 307 -6.80 13.25 -12.57
C GLY A 307 -5.93 14.45 -12.20
N VAL A 308 -5.26 15.02 -13.21
CA VAL A 308 -4.49 16.26 -13.08
C VAL A 308 -5.31 17.36 -13.76
N ARG A 309 -5.60 18.46 -13.05
CA ARG A 309 -6.17 19.64 -13.70
C ARG A 309 -5.13 20.14 -14.71
N GLY A 310 -5.52 20.24 -15.98
CA GLY A 310 -4.68 20.88 -16.99
C GLY A 310 -4.39 22.32 -16.53
N THR A 311 -3.13 22.71 -16.61
CA THR A 311 -2.69 24.09 -16.47
C THR A 311 -3.10 24.91 -17.67
#